data_1c4aaee0f54b23945b7a37f664cdd023
#
_entry.id   1c4aaee0f54b23945b7a37f664cdd023
#
_cell.length_a   1.000
_cell.length_b   1.000
_cell.length_c   1.000
_cell.angle_alpha   90.00
_cell.angle_beta   90.00
_cell.angle_gamma   90.00
#
_symmetry.space_group_name_H-M   'P 1'
#
loop_
_entity.id
_entity.type
_entity.pdbx_description
1 polymer ?
#
loop_
_entity_poly.entity_id
_entity_poly.type
_entity_poly.pdbx_seq_one_letter_code
_entity_poly.pdbx_strand_id
1 'polypeptide(L)'
;MPQTFSCFSGKFTFFPIVEDGTSWKWKDDGVTRTQWNTISGSGGTWYSGSGYEASQSFTNEPADLRMDVTDIAWKWLHSTVPNEGFMLKRSGSIGNTDSNVEEGNTTRYGHFSFFSRETHTIYPPKLEITWDDSTWETGSLSPLTSANLEDMNLYMRGLRPKYKENSKIKFRVVGRERFPERTYSATDQYQTGYTTVKYLPSGSTYYQIKDAYTEDVIIPFGSGSKVSCDSTGNYFNLWMDGLQAERFYRINYKIVSGSGTTDETVQYFDEKHSFKVVR
;
A
#
# COMPACT_ATOMS: atom_id res chain seq x y z
N MET A 1 -26.89 -13.01 -4.86
CA MET A 1 -26.84 -11.66 -4.27
C MET A 1 -25.42 -11.39 -3.88
N PRO A 2 -24.85 -10.22 -4.14
CA PRO A 2 -23.52 -9.87 -3.66
C PRO A 2 -23.52 -9.82 -2.13
N GLN A 3 -22.54 -10.47 -1.51
CA GLN A 3 -22.35 -10.43 -0.06
C GLN A 3 -21.27 -9.40 0.26
N THR A 4 -21.54 -8.53 1.21
CA THR A 4 -20.67 -7.42 1.60
C THR A 4 -20.16 -7.65 3.02
N PHE A 5 -18.85 -7.44 3.24
CA PHE A 5 -18.19 -7.66 4.53
C PHE A 5 -17.56 -6.39 5.09
N SER A 6 -17.58 -6.26 6.41
CA SER A 6 -16.80 -5.27 7.15
C SER A 6 -16.02 -5.95 8.30
N CYS A 7 -14.83 -5.47 8.65
CA CYS A 7 -13.79 -6.23 9.37
C CYS A 7 -13.80 -6.07 10.89
N PHE A 8 -13.63 -7.17 11.66
CA PHE A 8 -13.63 -7.24 13.12
C PHE A 8 -12.41 -7.96 13.71
N SER A 9 -11.88 -7.46 14.82
CA SER A 9 -10.94 -8.16 15.69
C SER A 9 -11.69 -8.73 16.89
N GLY A 10 -12.10 -9.97 16.80
CA GLY A 10 -12.72 -10.70 17.91
C GLY A 10 -12.26 -12.16 17.90
N LYS A 11 -12.06 -12.71 19.08
CA LYS A 11 -11.63 -14.09 19.28
C LYS A 11 -12.81 -15.02 19.03
N PHE A 12 -12.91 -15.61 17.84
CA PHE A 12 -13.85 -16.69 17.58
C PHE A 12 -13.25 -18.02 18.04
N THR A 13 -13.74 -18.60 19.12
CA THR A 13 -13.45 -19.96 19.53
C THR A 13 -14.62 -20.84 19.22
N PHE A 14 -14.39 -21.79 18.31
CA PHE A 14 -15.27 -22.97 18.17
C PHE A 14 -14.83 -24.02 19.17
N PHE A 15 -15.69 -24.22 20.18
CA PHE A 15 -15.63 -25.27 21.19
C PHE A 15 -14.26 -25.60 21.85
N PRO A 16 -14.17 -25.60 23.16
CA PRO A 16 -15.27 -25.36 24.11
C PRO A 16 -15.68 -23.89 24.11
N ILE A 17 -16.91 -23.59 24.49
CA ILE A 17 -17.41 -22.23 24.70
C ILE A 17 -16.51 -21.62 25.77
N VAL A 18 -15.73 -20.61 25.37
CA VAL A 18 -14.97 -19.81 26.34
C VAL A 18 -15.97 -18.86 26.96
N GLU A 19 -16.18 -18.99 28.26
CA GLU A 19 -17.20 -18.26 29.00
C GLU A 19 -16.98 -16.75 29.09
N ASP A 20 -15.89 -16.22 28.49
CA ASP A 20 -15.48 -14.81 28.55
C ASP A 20 -15.24 -14.21 27.16
N GLY A 21 -15.78 -14.79 26.10
CA GLY A 21 -15.61 -14.32 24.71
C GLY A 21 -16.64 -13.28 24.28
N THR A 22 -16.36 -12.61 23.19
CA THR A 22 -17.30 -11.74 22.50
C THR A 22 -18.21 -12.56 21.58
N SER A 23 -19.51 -12.32 21.67
CA SER A 23 -20.51 -12.88 20.75
C SER A 23 -21.26 -11.79 19.98
N TRP A 24 -22.11 -12.18 19.01
CA TRP A 24 -22.95 -11.20 18.33
C TRP A 24 -23.88 -10.43 19.30
N LYS A 25 -24.35 -11.08 20.35
CA LYS A 25 -25.26 -10.48 21.33
C LYS A 25 -24.55 -9.74 22.45
N TRP A 26 -23.35 -10.16 22.82
CA TRP A 26 -22.65 -9.72 23.99
C TRP A 26 -21.26 -9.23 23.64
N LYS A 27 -20.90 -8.05 24.14
CA LYS A 27 -19.53 -7.54 24.10
C LYS A 27 -18.59 -8.43 24.94
N ASP A 28 -19.12 -8.90 26.06
CA ASP A 28 -18.50 -9.84 26.96
C ASP A 28 -19.56 -10.88 27.36
N ASP A 29 -19.36 -12.11 26.99
CA ASP A 29 -20.29 -13.24 27.26
C ASP A 29 -19.81 -14.07 28.47
N GLY A 30 -19.08 -13.46 29.41
CA GLY A 30 -18.64 -14.07 30.64
C GLY A 30 -19.77 -14.25 31.67
N VAL A 31 -19.39 -14.53 32.91
CA VAL A 31 -20.34 -14.75 34.02
C VAL A 31 -21.29 -13.55 34.20
N THR A 32 -20.78 -12.34 34.03
CA THR A 32 -21.57 -11.10 34.02
C THR A 32 -21.62 -10.58 32.59
N ARG A 33 -22.64 -10.95 31.87
CA ARG A 33 -22.82 -10.60 30.47
C ARG A 33 -22.97 -9.08 30.30
N THR A 34 -22.12 -8.51 29.44
CA THR A 34 -22.18 -7.10 29.07
C THR A 34 -22.68 -6.94 27.65
N GLN A 35 -23.76 -6.21 27.47
CA GLN A 35 -24.32 -5.94 26.15
C GLN A 35 -23.45 -4.93 25.37
N TRP A 36 -23.56 -4.99 24.04
CA TRP A 36 -23.07 -3.93 23.19
C TRP A 36 -23.85 -2.63 23.45
N ASN A 37 -23.20 -1.48 23.29
CA ASN A 37 -23.80 -0.16 23.45
C ASN A 37 -24.76 0.16 22.29
N THR A 38 -25.79 -0.66 22.09
CA THR A 38 -26.82 -0.42 21.10
C THR A 38 -28.11 0.02 21.76
N ILE A 39 -28.81 0.95 21.12
CA ILE A 39 -30.11 1.45 21.55
C ILE A 39 -31.17 0.33 21.56
N SER A 40 -31.00 -0.71 20.75
CA SER A 40 -31.95 -1.82 20.57
C SER A 40 -31.58 -3.11 21.31
N GLY A 41 -30.50 -3.13 22.06
CA GLY A 41 -30.20 -4.18 23.05
C GLY A 41 -29.69 -5.52 22.52
N SER A 42 -29.52 -5.74 21.23
CA SER A 42 -28.98 -6.99 20.70
C SER A 42 -28.23 -6.80 19.39
N GLY A 43 -27.11 -7.46 19.27
CA GLY A 43 -26.23 -7.40 18.11
C GLY A 43 -25.03 -6.48 18.27
N GLY A 44 -24.00 -6.71 17.47
CA GLY A 44 -22.78 -5.92 17.50
C GLY A 44 -22.99 -4.45 17.24
N THR A 45 -22.20 -3.63 17.89
CA THR A 45 -22.19 -2.17 17.68
C THR A 45 -20.94 -1.78 16.93
N TRP A 46 -21.09 -0.93 15.95
CA TRP A 46 -19.99 -0.36 15.17
C TRP A 46 -20.31 1.07 14.74
N TYR A 47 -19.31 1.84 14.38
CA TYR A 47 -19.50 3.13 13.75
C TYR A 47 -19.95 2.90 12.30
N SER A 48 -21.09 3.45 11.92
CA SER A 48 -21.67 3.27 10.59
C SER A 48 -21.64 4.55 9.76
N GLY A 49 -21.77 4.38 8.45
CA GLY A 49 -21.84 5.47 7.48
C GLY A 49 -20.55 5.70 6.73
N SER A 50 -20.54 6.74 5.90
CA SER A 50 -19.41 7.03 5.01
C SER A 50 -18.08 7.21 5.77
N GLY A 51 -17.07 6.46 5.37
CA GLY A 51 -15.74 6.48 5.95
C GLY A 51 -15.61 5.76 7.30
N TYR A 52 -16.63 5.04 7.76
CA TYR A 52 -16.56 4.12 8.91
C TYR A 52 -16.66 2.66 8.51
N GLU A 53 -17.05 2.40 7.28
CA GLU A 53 -17.27 1.07 6.75
C GLU A 53 -16.52 0.91 5.43
N ALA A 54 -15.91 -0.26 5.24
CA ALA A 54 -15.40 -0.72 3.98
C ALA A 54 -16.13 -2.00 3.58
N SER A 55 -16.36 -2.21 2.31
CA SER A 55 -17.13 -3.36 1.83
C SER A 55 -16.48 -4.02 0.64
N GLN A 56 -16.58 -5.35 0.59
CA GLN A 56 -16.17 -6.15 -0.56
C GLN A 56 -17.30 -7.10 -0.92
N SER A 57 -17.68 -7.11 -2.20
CA SER A 57 -18.69 -8.01 -2.73
C SER A 57 -18.03 -9.23 -3.34
N PHE A 58 -18.60 -10.41 -3.03
CA PHE A 58 -18.18 -11.69 -3.58
C PHE A 58 -19.27 -12.21 -4.52
N THR A 59 -18.84 -12.73 -5.66
CA THR A 59 -19.68 -13.48 -6.58
C THR A 59 -19.45 -15.00 -6.38
N ASN A 60 -19.19 -15.75 -7.42
CA ASN A 60 -19.05 -17.20 -7.34
C ASN A 60 -17.61 -17.69 -7.13
N GLU A 61 -16.63 -16.79 -7.17
CA GLU A 61 -15.23 -17.15 -7.02
C GLU A 61 -14.74 -16.91 -5.58
N PRO A 62 -13.96 -17.84 -4.99
CA PRO A 62 -13.30 -17.61 -3.73
C PRO A 62 -12.22 -16.53 -3.91
N ALA A 63 -12.50 -15.33 -3.48
CA ALA A 63 -11.54 -14.24 -3.48
C ALA A 63 -11.05 -13.96 -2.06
N ASP A 64 -9.77 -13.60 -1.92
CA ASP A 64 -9.24 -13.13 -0.66
C ASP A 64 -9.91 -11.83 -0.23
N LEU A 65 -10.08 -11.67 1.08
CA LEU A 65 -10.61 -10.45 1.66
C LEU A 65 -9.53 -9.36 1.63
N ARG A 66 -9.74 -8.33 0.79
CA ARG A 66 -8.86 -7.17 0.71
C ARG A 66 -9.70 -5.89 0.66
N MET A 67 -9.73 -5.15 1.75
CA MET A 67 -10.51 -3.93 1.87
C MET A 67 -9.61 -2.72 2.11
N ASP A 68 -9.94 -1.61 1.48
CA ASP A 68 -9.36 -0.31 1.81
C ASP A 68 -10.01 0.23 3.08
N VAL A 69 -9.22 0.37 4.13
CA VAL A 69 -9.63 0.88 5.45
C VAL A 69 -8.98 2.23 5.77
N THR A 70 -8.51 2.93 4.77
CA THR A 70 -7.79 4.20 4.91
C THR A 70 -8.63 5.24 5.66
N ASP A 71 -9.90 5.40 5.32
CA ASP A 71 -10.79 6.36 5.98
C ASP A 71 -11.00 6.03 7.46
N ILE A 72 -11.11 4.75 7.80
CA ILE A 72 -11.25 4.30 9.19
C ILE A 72 -9.96 4.60 9.96
N ALA A 73 -8.81 4.24 9.40
CA ALA A 73 -7.50 4.49 10.00
C ALA A 73 -7.25 6.00 10.18
N TRP A 74 -7.67 6.82 9.24
CA TRP A 74 -7.59 8.27 9.32
C TRP A 74 -8.41 8.84 10.50
N LYS A 75 -9.62 8.30 10.74
CA LYS A 75 -10.45 8.71 11.89
C LYS A 75 -9.81 8.33 13.23
N TRP A 76 -9.14 7.19 13.32
CA TRP A 76 -8.38 6.82 14.51
C TRP A 76 -7.20 7.76 14.73
N LEU A 77 -6.43 8.05 13.68
CA LEU A 77 -5.27 8.93 13.74
C LEU A 77 -5.64 10.34 14.23
N HIS A 78 -6.80 10.84 13.81
CA HIS A 78 -7.31 12.15 14.21
C HIS A 78 -8.16 12.11 15.49
N SER A 79 -8.21 11.00 16.19
CA SER A 79 -8.99 10.83 17.42
C SER A 79 -10.48 11.16 17.26
N THR A 80 -11.02 11.03 16.04
CA THR A 80 -12.45 11.21 15.77
C THR A 80 -13.26 10.09 16.41
N VAL A 81 -12.71 8.88 16.42
CA VAL A 81 -13.23 7.70 17.12
C VAL A 81 -12.09 6.94 17.76
N PRO A 82 -12.31 6.25 18.87
CA PRO A 82 -11.30 5.40 19.49
C PRO A 82 -10.96 4.21 18.59
N ASN A 83 -9.71 3.75 18.65
CA ASN A 83 -9.29 2.54 17.97
C ASN A 83 -9.69 1.31 18.79
N GLU A 84 -10.83 0.74 18.49
CA GLU A 84 -11.33 -0.49 19.12
C GLU A 84 -11.19 -1.70 18.18
N GLY A 85 -10.44 -1.55 17.08
CA GLY A 85 -10.21 -2.59 16.07
C GLY A 85 -11.26 -2.60 14.96
N PHE A 86 -11.27 -3.67 14.19
CA PHE A 86 -12.18 -3.86 13.06
C PHE A 86 -13.23 -4.93 13.37
N MET A 87 -14.46 -4.72 12.93
CA MET A 87 -15.52 -5.73 12.93
C MET A 87 -15.73 -6.27 11.50
N LEU A 88 -15.64 -7.58 11.34
CA LEU A 88 -15.98 -8.26 10.09
C LEU A 88 -17.39 -8.85 10.21
N LYS A 89 -18.29 -8.43 9.33
CA LYS A 89 -19.69 -8.86 9.34
C LYS A 89 -20.25 -8.91 7.92
N ARG A 90 -21.38 -9.55 7.74
CA ARG A 90 -22.18 -9.44 6.52
C ARG A 90 -22.86 -8.06 6.46
N SER A 91 -23.40 -7.72 5.29
CA SER A 91 -24.14 -6.47 5.13
C SER A 91 -25.35 -6.41 6.08
N GLY A 92 -25.67 -5.23 6.55
CA GLY A 92 -26.79 -5.00 7.44
C GLY A 92 -26.67 -3.75 8.27
N SER A 93 -27.75 -3.37 8.97
CA SER A 93 -27.85 -2.16 9.76
C SER A 93 -27.51 -2.38 11.23
N ILE A 94 -27.04 -1.32 11.90
CA ILE A 94 -26.75 -1.35 13.34
C ILE A 94 -28.00 -1.72 14.15
N GLY A 95 -27.78 -2.52 15.18
CA GLY A 95 -28.77 -2.79 16.23
C GLY A 95 -29.99 -3.56 15.76
N ASN A 96 -29.95 -4.12 14.58
CA ASN A 96 -31.08 -4.89 14.11
C ASN A 96 -30.85 -6.40 14.32
N THR A 97 -31.78 -7.02 15.04
CA THR A 97 -31.75 -8.42 15.38
C THR A 97 -32.32 -9.32 14.32
N ASP A 98 -33.11 -8.79 13.39
CA ASP A 98 -34.04 -9.69 12.74
C ASP A 98 -33.85 -9.83 11.24
N SER A 99 -34.08 -8.84 10.45
CA SER A 99 -34.15 -9.05 9.00
C SER A 99 -33.09 -8.31 8.20
N ASN A 100 -32.44 -7.32 8.79
CA ASN A 100 -31.51 -6.45 8.09
C ASN A 100 -30.04 -6.77 8.33
N VAL A 101 -29.75 -7.68 9.26
CA VAL A 101 -28.40 -8.20 9.53
C VAL A 101 -28.43 -9.70 9.40
N GLU A 102 -27.66 -10.25 8.47
CA GLU A 102 -27.62 -11.71 8.22
C GLU A 102 -27.20 -12.50 9.45
N GLU A 103 -26.32 -11.94 10.29
CA GLU A 103 -25.86 -12.55 11.54
C GLU A 103 -26.96 -12.67 12.59
N GLY A 104 -27.95 -11.78 12.59
CA GLY A 104 -29.09 -11.81 13.48
C GLY A 104 -30.31 -12.59 12.97
N ASN A 105 -30.26 -13.03 11.72
CA ASN A 105 -31.37 -13.73 11.06
C ASN A 105 -31.39 -15.21 11.43
N THR A 106 -32.59 -15.79 11.49
CA THR A 106 -32.78 -17.25 11.65
C THR A 106 -32.46 -18.05 10.39
N THR A 107 -32.37 -17.38 9.23
CA THR A 107 -31.96 -18.02 7.98
C THR A 107 -30.47 -18.35 8.00
N ARG A 108 -30.12 -19.56 7.65
CA ARG A 108 -28.73 -20.00 7.56
C ARG A 108 -28.12 -19.60 6.22
N TYR A 109 -27.20 -18.65 6.25
CA TYR A 109 -26.43 -18.18 5.08
C TYR A 109 -25.07 -18.88 4.91
N GLY A 110 -24.81 -19.94 5.68
CA GLY A 110 -23.51 -20.59 5.72
C GLY A 110 -22.54 -19.88 6.69
N HIS A 111 -21.29 -20.29 6.68
CA HIS A 111 -20.25 -19.67 7.50
C HIS A 111 -19.01 -19.40 6.64
N PHE A 112 -18.22 -18.39 7.07
CA PHE A 112 -16.93 -18.08 6.51
C PHE A 112 -15.86 -18.33 7.57
N SER A 113 -14.77 -18.93 7.14
CA SER A 113 -13.61 -19.19 8.00
C SER A 113 -12.43 -18.39 7.51
N PHE A 114 -11.77 -17.69 8.42
CA PHE A 114 -10.58 -16.90 8.14
C PHE A 114 -9.43 -17.41 9.02
N PHE A 115 -8.21 -17.30 8.51
CA PHE A 115 -7.04 -17.60 9.32
C PHE A 115 -6.86 -16.52 10.39
N SER A 116 -6.57 -16.93 11.62
CA SER A 116 -6.24 -16.01 12.71
C SER A 116 -4.74 -15.65 12.67
N ARG A 117 -4.36 -14.65 13.45
CA ARG A 117 -2.95 -14.27 13.61
C ARG A 117 -2.10 -15.39 14.20
N GLU A 118 -2.67 -16.22 15.07
CA GLU A 118 -1.98 -17.32 15.74
C GLU A 118 -1.89 -18.59 14.89
N THR A 119 -2.53 -18.61 13.73
CA THR A 119 -2.39 -19.74 12.81
C THR A 119 -0.98 -19.76 12.20
N HIS A 120 -0.28 -20.88 12.33
CA HIS A 120 1.03 -21.07 11.70
C HIS A 120 0.92 -21.31 10.19
N THR A 121 0.27 -20.38 9.48
CA THR A 121 0.08 -20.43 8.03
C THR A 121 0.76 -19.25 7.38
N ILE A 122 0.97 -19.34 6.07
CA ILE A 122 1.51 -18.24 5.25
C ILE A 122 0.46 -17.13 4.99
N TYR A 123 -0.78 -17.32 5.44
CA TYR A 123 -1.91 -16.42 5.21
C TYR A 123 -2.45 -15.77 6.50
N PRO A 124 -1.62 -15.21 7.39
CA PRO A 124 -2.14 -14.44 8.51
C PRO A 124 -2.82 -13.17 8.00
N PRO A 125 -3.79 -12.62 8.73
CA PRO A 125 -4.33 -11.30 8.41
C PRO A 125 -3.22 -10.25 8.47
N LYS A 126 -3.18 -9.37 7.46
CA LYS A 126 -2.15 -8.33 7.31
C LYS A 126 -2.82 -6.97 7.22
N LEU A 127 -2.27 -6.00 7.92
CA LEU A 127 -2.54 -4.59 7.67
C LEU A 127 -1.41 -4.05 6.80
N GLU A 128 -1.75 -3.65 5.58
CA GLU A 128 -0.82 -3.02 4.65
C GLU A 128 -0.99 -1.50 4.76
N ILE A 129 0.08 -0.81 5.06
CA ILE A 129 0.10 0.64 5.20
C ILE A 129 0.97 1.22 4.10
N THR A 130 0.39 2.10 3.29
CA THR A 130 1.08 2.83 2.24
C THR A 130 0.98 4.31 2.52
N TRP A 131 2.11 5.01 2.56
CA TRP A 131 2.14 6.46 2.79
C TRP A 131 3.06 7.15 1.80
N ASP A 132 2.83 8.44 1.59
CA ASP A 132 3.68 9.29 0.76
C ASP A 132 4.62 10.07 1.68
N ASP A 133 5.90 9.70 1.68
CA ASP A 133 6.97 10.40 2.39
C ASP A 133 7.93 11.12 1.42
N SER A 134 7.51 11.29 0.17
CA SER A 134 8.32 11.94 -0.83
C SER A 134 8.55 13.41 -0.48
N THR A 135 9.80 13.86 -0.63
CA THR A 135 10.22 15.24 -0.46
C THR A 135 10.79 15.78 -1.76
N TRP A 136 10.61 17.09 -2.00
CA TRP A 136 11.03 17.68 -3.25
C TRP A 136 11.77 19.00 -3.00
N GLU A 137 13.11 18.91 -2.98
CA GLU A 137 14.00 20.03 -2.74
C GLU A 137 15.11 20.07 -3.79
N THR A 138 14.84 20.66 -4.94
CA THR A 138 15.75 20.62 -6.10
C THR A 138 17.02 21.45 -5.95
N GLY A 139 17.06 22.39 -5.00
CA GLY A 139 18.19 23.31 -4.87
C GLY A 139 18.42 24.09 -6.17
N SER A 140 19.64 23.99 -6.71
CA SER A 140 20.04 24.63 -7.97
C SER A 140 19.92 23.73 -9.20
N LEU A 141 19.32 22.54 -9.06
CA LEU A 141 19.18 21.61 -10.19
C LEU A 141 18.16 22.12 -11.22
N SER A 142 18.44 21.88 -12.49
CA SER A 142 17.51 22.13 -13.59
C SER A 142 16.55 20.96 -13.81
N PRO A 143 15.33 21.21 -14.30
CA PRO A 143 14.43 20.14 -14.66
C PRO A 143 14.95 19.37 -15.88
N LEU A 144 14.68 18.08 -15.92
CA LEU A 144 14.81 17.27 -17.12
C LEU A 144 13.56 17.54 -17.97
N THR A 145 13.70 18.43 -18.93
CA THR A 145 12.65 18.75 -19.91
C THR A 145 12.88 17.91 -21.15
N SER A 146 12.12 16.82 -21.28
CA SER A 146 12.01 16.13 -22.54
C SER A 146 10.57 16.24 -23.02
N ALA A 147 10.40 16.65 -24.24
CA ALA A 147 9.08 16.70 -24.89
C ALA A 147 8.48 15.27 -24.99
N ASN A 148 9.36 14.27 -25.12
CA ASN A 148 8.99 12.88 -25.17
C ASN A 148 9.68 12.09 -24.07
N LEU A 149 8.89 11.39 -23.23
CA LEU A 149 9.42 10.52 -22.20
C LEU A 149 10.29 9.38 -22.76
N GLU A 150 10.05 8.98 -23.99
CA GLU A 150 10.83 7.95 -24.72
C GLU A 150 12.29 8.38 -24.95
N ASP A 151 12.56 9.67 -24.99
CA ASP A 151 13.89 10.24 -25.16
C ASP A 151 14.67 10.39 -23.85
N MET A 152 14.18 9.80 -22.78
CA MET A 152 14.86 9.74 -21.50
C MET A 152 15.59 8.41 -21.31
N ASN A 153 16.78 8.45 -20.74
CA ASN A 153 17.47 7.30 -20.19
C ASN A 153 17.56 7.45 -18.67
N LEU A 154 17.17 6.40 -17.95
CA LEU A 154 17.30 6.34 -16.50
C LEU A 154 18.45 5.41 -16.13
N TYR A 155 19.26 5.82 -15.17
CA TYR A 155 20.28 4.94 -14.59
C TYR A 155 20.41 5.15 -13.09
N MET A 156 20.88 4.14 -12.38
CA MET A 156 21.10 4.22 -10.95
C MET A 156 22.53 4.56 -10.64
N ARG A 157 22.75 5.53 -9.76
CA ARG A 157 24.06 5.92 -9.31
C ARG A 157 24.39 5.19 -8.01
N GLY A 158 25.49 4.43 -8.02
CA GLY A 158 25.97 3.74 -6.83
C GLY A 158 25.16 2.50 -6.44
N LEU A 159 24.43 1.89 -7.37
CA LEU A 159 23.76 0.62 -7.14
C LEU A 159 24.82 -0.47 -6.82
N ARG A 160 24.65 -1.13 -5.70
CA ARG A 160 25.47 -2.28 -5.29
C ARG A 160 24.76 -3.59 -5.59
N PRO A 161 25.49 -4.67 -5.87
CA PRO A 161 24.88 -5.97 -6.16
C PRO A 161 24.24 -6.62 -4.92
N LYS A 162 24.65 -6.21 -3.70
CA LYS A 162 24.17 -6.80 -2.44
C LYS A 162 23.96 -5.72 -1.38
N TYR A 163 22.86 -5.88 -0.62
CA TYR A 163 22.53 -5.07 0.55
C TYR A 163 22.16 -5.98 1.71
N LYS A 164 22.50 -5.55 2.92
CA LYS A 164 22.20 -6.31 4.13
C LYS A 164 20.71 -6.12 4.53
N GLU A 165 20.06 -7.21 4.97
CA GLU A 165 18.74 -7.11 5.61
C GLU A 165 18.80 -6.16 6.82
N ASN A 166 17.67 -5.63 7.25
CA ASN A 166 17.55 -4.67 8.35
C ASN A 166 18.35 -3.36 8.13
N SER A 167 18.60 -3.01 6.87
CA SER A 167 19.25 -1.74 6.53
C SER A 167 18.29 -0.82 5.75
N LYS A 168 18.47 0.49 5.94
CA LYS A 168 17.81 1.52 5.13
C LYS A 168 18.76 2.03 4.08
N ILE A 169 18.38 1.92 2.81
CA ILE A 169 19.24 2.32 1.69
C ILE A 169 18.59 3.47 0.94
N LYS A 170 19.37 4.52 0.68
CA LYS A 170 19.01 5.60 -0.23
C LYS A 170 19.49 5.25 -1.63
N PHE A 171 18.58 4.91 -2.52
CA PHE A 171 18.85 4.68 -3.92
C PHE A 171 18.79 5.99 -4.69
N ARG A 172 19.76 6.24 -5.55
CA ARG A 172 19.76 7.40 -6.42
C ARG A 172 19.49 7.03 -7.86
N VAL A 173 18.50 7.69 -8.45
CA VAL A 173 18.17 7.57 -9.86
C VAL A 173 18.50 8.88 -10.57
N VAL A 174 19.08 8.77 -11.73
CA VAL A 174 19.46 9.91 -12.56
C VAL A 174 18.83 9.73 -13.92
N GLY A 175 18.11 10.76 -14.35
CA GLY A 175 17.60 10.86 -15.69
C GLY A 175 18.51 11.75 -16.55
N ARG A 176 18.61 11.42 -17.80
CA ARG A 176 19.24 12.25 -18.82
C ARG A 176 18.50 12.14 -20.13
N GLU A 177 18.66 13.13 -20.95
CA GLU A 177 18.20 13.08 -22.35
C GLU A 177 18.97 11.98 -23.10
N ARG A 178 18.27 11.20 -23.89
CA ARG A 178 18.87 10.16 -24.74
C ARG A 178 19.73 10.77 -25.84
N PHE A 179 19.29 11.90 -26.39
CA PHE A 179 19.96 12.65 -27.44
C PHE A 179 20.15 14.10 -26.99
N PRO A 180 21.09 14.36 -26.06
CA PRO A 180 21.33 15.73 -25.57
C PRO A 180 21.88 16.60 -26.69
N GLU A 181 21.41 17.84 -26.77
CA GLU A 181 21.87 18.82 -27.72
C GLU A 181 23.36 19.10 -27.52
N ARG A 182 24.11 19.02 -28.60
CA ARG A 182 25.57 19.32 -28.57
C ARG A 182 25.77 20.76 -28.94
N THR A 183 26.23 21.57 -27.97
CA THR A 183 26.69 22.92 -28.23
C THR A 183 28.20 22.90 -28.43
N TYR A 184 28.65 23.41 -29.56
CA TYR A 184 30.08 23.58 -29.83
C TYR A 184 30.42 25.04 -29.60
N SER A 185 31.15 25.35 -28.54
CA SER A 185 31.69 26.65 -28.26
C SER A 185 33.24 26.62 -28.43
N ALA A 186 33.81 27.66 -29.01
CA ALA A 186 35.25 27.76 -29.17
C ALA A 186 36.00 27.83 -27.81
N THR A 187 35.31 28.13 -26.73
CA THR A 187 35.85 28.28 -25.37
C THR A 187 35.61 27.04 -24.49
N ASP A 188 34.65 26.20 -24.82
CA ASP A 188 34.28 25.04 -23.99
C ASP A 188 34.78 23.72 -24.62
N GLN A 189 35.94 23.29 -24.19
CA GLN A 189 36.50 21.99 -24.58
C GLN A 189 35.72 20.82 -23.99
N TYR A 190 34.87 21.02 -22.99
CA TYR A 190 34.07 20.04 -22.32
C TYR A 190 32.60 20.41 -22.36
N GLN A 191 31.79 19.51 -22.84
CA GLN A 191 30.32 19.63 -22.82
C GLN A 191 29.80 19.33 -21.42
N THR A 192 29.47 20.32 -20.63
CA THR A 192 28.94 20.16 -19.28
C THR A 192 27.50 19.62 -19.27
N GLY A 193 26.74 19.83 -20.34
CA GLY A 193 25.35 19.39 -20.44
C GLY A 193 25.13 17.87 -20.24
N TYR A 194 26.13 17.03 -20.52
CA TYR A 194 26.04 15.57 -20.32
C TYR A 194 26.25 15.13 -18.87
N THR A 195 26.99 15.91 -18.11
CA THR A 195 27.40 15.54 -16.74
C THR A 195 26.55 16.21 -15.69
N THR A 196 25.79 17.24 -16.06
CA THR A 196 24.93 17.97 -15.15
C THR A 196 23.73 17.12 -14.77
N VAL A 197 23.56 16.89 -13.47
CA VAL A 197 22.40 16.17 -12.94
C VAL A 197 21.17 17.08 -13.08
N LYS A 198 20.12 16.51 -13.67
CA LYS A 198 18.80 17.14 -13.78
C LYS A 198 17.80 16.37 -12.95
N TYR A 199 16.75 17.03 -12.46
CA TYR A 199 15.69 16.32 -11.73
C TYR A 199 14.59 15.85 -12.66
N LEU A 200 14.00 14.69 -12.33
CA LEU A 200 12.87 14.06 -13.03
C LEU A 200 11.57 14.83 -12.74
N PRO A 201 10.49 14.62 -13.50
CA PRO A 201 9.21 15.27 -13.25
C PRO A 201 8.71 15.08 -11.83
N SER A 202 8.37 16.19 -11.16
CA SER A 202 7.91 16.22 -9.77
C SER A 202 6.57 15.56 -9.61
N GLY A 203 6.41 14.75 -8.53
CA GLY A 203 5.15 14.14 -8.12
C GLY A 203 4.62 13.06 -9.07
N SER A 204 5.29 12.83 -10.21
CA SER A 204 4.85 11.94 -11.28
C SER A 204 5.89 10.88 -11.67
N THR A 205 6.94 10.74 -10.86
CA THR A 205 7.96 9.70 -11.01
C THR A 205 7.83 8.68 -9.88
N TYR A 206 7.67 7.42 -10.25
CA TYR A 206 7.44 6.31 -9.31
C TYR A 206 8.47 5.20 -9.53
N TYR A 207 8.78 4.46 -8.46
CA TYR A 207 9.56 3.24 -8.54
C TYR A 207 8.68 2.03 -8.21
N GLN A 208 9.09 0.85 -8.65
CA GLN A 208 8.46 -0.43 -8.35
C GLN A 208 9.55 -1.43 -8.00
N ILE A 209 9.31 -2.26 -7.00
CA ILE A 209 10.18 -3.38 -6.67
C ILE A 209 9.46 -4.69 -7.02
N LYS A 210 10.12 -5.52 -7.83
CA LYS A 210 9.67 -6.86 -8.19
C LYS A 210 10.68 -7.91 -7.71
N ASP A 211 10.20 -9.11 -7.40
CA ASP A 211 11.08 -10.28 -7.33
C ASP A 211 11.66 -10.56 -8.74
N ALA A 212 12.95 -10.76 -8.83
CA ALA A 212 13.62 -10.91 -10.14
C ALA A 212 13.36 -12.26 -10.82
N TYR A 213 12.89 -13.27 -10.06
CA TYR A 213 12.63 -14.61 -10.58
C TYR A 213 11.14 -14.87 -10.82
N THR A 214 10.30 -14.51 -9.87
CA THR A 214 8.85 -14.75 -9.96
C THR A 214 8.12 -13.62 -10.66
N GLU A 215 8.77 -12.46 -10.82
CA GLU A 215 8.18 -11.20 -11.30
C GLU A 215 7.02 -10.65 -10.45
N ASP A 216 6.83 -11.23 -9.26
CA ASP A 216 5.83 -10.74 -8.33
C ASP A 216 6.14 -9.30 -7.90
N VAL A 217 5.11 -8.46 -7.91
CA VAL A 217 5.21 -7.08 -7.49
C VAL A 217 5.17 -7.02 -5.97
N ILE A 218 6.27 -6.56 -5.35
CA ILE A 218 6.38 -6.40 -3.91
C ILE A 218 6.00 -4.99 -3.51
N ILE A 219 6.52 -3.98 -4.21
CA ILE A 219 6.14 -2.59 -4.04
C ILE A 219 5.56 -2.11 -5.37
N PRO A 220 4.26 -1.85 -5.45
CA PRO A 220 3.61 -1.39 -6.67
C PRO A 220 3.88 0.11 -6.91
N PHE A 221 3.66 0.55 -8.16
CA PHE A 221 3.59 1.97 -8.45
C PHE A 221 2.38 2.61 -7.75
N GLY A 222 2.61 3.66 -6.99
CA GLY A 222 1.55 4.35 -6.25
C GLY A 222 2.09 5.48 -5.39
N SER A 223 1.25 6.03 -4.52
CA SER A 223 1.61 7.14 -3.63
C SER A 223 2.82 6.83 -2.75
N GLY A 224 2.92 5.58 -2.24
CA GLY A 224 4.02 5.14 -1.38
C GLY A 224 5.32 4.78 -2.12
N SER A 225 5.36 4.90 -3.46
CA SER A 225 6.54 4.63 -4.27
C SER A 225 6.96 5.81 -5.13
N LYS A 226 6.62 7.03 -4.72
CA LYS A 226 7.10 8.24 -5.37
C LYS A 226 8.60 8.43 -5.16
N VAL A 227 9.24 8.95 -6.19
CA VAL A 227 10.65 9.33 -6.13
C VAL A 227 10.77 10.73 -5.56
N SER A 228 11.67 10.91 -4.59
CA SER A 228 12.03 12.19 -3.99
C SER A 228 13.12 12.91 -4.78
N CYS A 229 13.35 14.19 -4.48
CA CYS A 229 14.47 14.93 -5.01
C CYS A 229 15.16 15.74 -3.88
N ASP A 230 16.49 15.74 -3.89
CA ASP A 230 17.31 16.66 -3.09
C ASP A 230 18.28 17.46 -4.00
N SER A 231 19.08 18.32 -3.43
CA SER A 231 20.06 19.15 -4.17
C SER A 231 21.09 18.34 -4.97
N THR A 232 21.17 17.01 -4.78
CA THR A 232 22.09 16.10 -5.49
C THR A 232 21.38 15.34 -6.61
N GLY A 233 20.06 15.32 -6.63
CA GLY A 233 19.24 14.62 -7.63
C GLY A 233 18.14 13.78 -7.02
N ASN A 234 17.51 12.97 -7.85
CA ASN A 234 16.41 12.14 -7.46
C ASN A 234 16.86 10.92 -6.65
N TYR A 235 16.02 10.54 -5.68
CA TYR A 235 16.28 9.40 -4.82
C TYR A 235 14.99 8.80 -4.28
N PHE A 236 15.09 7.58 -3.76
CA PHE A 236 14.09 6.97 -2.89
C PHE A 236 14.78 6.18 -1.79
N ASN A 237 14.10 6.04 -0.66
CA ASN A 237 14.60 5.25 0.46
C ASN A 237 13.87 3.90 0.47
N LEU A 238 14.63 2.83 0.66
CA LEU A 238 14.06 1.49 0.76
C LEU A 238 14.59 0.82 2.02
N TRP A 239 13.66 0.27 2.80
CA TRP A 239 13.96 -0.55 3.95
C TRP A 239 14.09 -2.00 3.52
N MET A 240 15.23 -2.62 3.80
CA MET A 240 15.51 -3.99 3.39
C MET A 240 14.83 -5.05 4.24
N ASP A 241 14.36 -4.70 5.43
CA ASP A 241 13.59 -5.58 6.34
C ASP A 241 12.21 -5.96 5.80
N GLY A 242 11.64 -5.15 4.91
CA GLY A 242 10.43 -5.50 4.16
C GLY A 242 10.65 -6.50 3.03
N LEU A 243 11.91 -6.84 2.73
CA LEU A 243 12.29 -7.73 1.64
C LEU A 243 12.85 -9.05 2.19
N GLN A 244 12.52 -10.14 1.54
CA GLN A 244 13.02 -11.46 1.95
C GLN A 244 14.51 -11.59 1.66
N ALA A 245 15.29 -12.00 2.66
CA ALA A 245 16.71 -12.24 2.50
C ALA A 245 17.00 -13.38 1.50
N GLU A 246 18.19 -13.36 0.89
CA GLU A 246 18.69 -14.30 -0.11
C GLU A 246 17.94 -14.29 -1.45
N ARG A 247 17.10 -13.26 -1.70
CA ARG A 247 16.41 -13.07 -2.98
C ARG A 247 16.98 -11.90 -3.77
N PHE A 248 16.78 -11.98 -5.09
CA PHE A 248 17.11 -10.92 -6.04
C PHE A 248 15.86 -10.10 -6.35
N TYR A 249 16.01 -8.80 -6.38
CA TYR A 249 14.96 -7.84 -6.66
C TYR A 249 15.32 -6.98 -7.85
N ARG A 250 14.31 -6.61 -8.64
CA ARG A 250 14.43 -5.72 -9.79
C ARG A 250 13.72 -4.41 -9.50
N ILE A 251 14.31 -3.31 -9.96
CA ILE A 251 13.76 -1.96 -9.81
C ILE A 251 13.29 -1.49 -11.18
N ASN A 252 12.02 -1.13 -11.28
CA ASN A 252 11.42 -0.52 -12.46
C ASN A 252 10.97 0.90 -12.11
N TYR A 253 10.83 1.75 -13.12
CA TYR A 253 10.36 3.10 -12.97
C TYR A 253 9.17 3.38 -13.86
N LYS A 254 8.31 4.28 -13.41
CA LYS A 254 7.18 4.83 -14.15
C LYS A 254 7.25 6.34 -14.06
N ILE A 255 7.20 7.02 -15.18
CA ILE A 255 7.10 8.47 -15.28
C ILE A 255 5.80 8.82 -15.97
N VAL A 256 5.05 9.76 -15.40
CA VAL A 256 3.82 10.29 -15.96
C VAL A 256 4.08 11.75 -16.33
N SER A 257 3.85 12.14 -17.55
CA SER A 257 3.89 13.53 -18.01
C SER A 257 2.48 14.02 -18.30
N GLY A 258 2.20 15.29 -17.96
CA GLY A 258 0.88 15.86 -18.17
C GLY A 258 -0.20 15.26 -17.27
N SER A 259 0.14 14.80 -16.07
CA SER A 259 -0.81 14.19 -15.15
C SER A 259 -2.03 15.08 -14.90
N GLY A 260 -3.23 14.51 -15.11
CA GLY A 260 -4.50 15.21 -14.97
C GLY A 260 -4.89 16.08 -16.16
N THR A 261 -4.16 16.03 -17.27
CA THR A 261 -4.50 16.70 -18.54
C THR A 261 -4.96 15.69 -19.59
N THR A 262 -5.53 16.19 -20.70
CA THR A 262 -5.93 15.36 -21.84
C THR A 262 -4.75 14.70 -22.56
N ASP A 263 -3.55 15.23 -22.36
CA ASP A 263 -2.31 14.78 -23.01
C ASP A 263 -1.40 14.00 -22.03
N GLU A 264 -2.01 13.29 -21.07
CA GLU A 264 -1.26 12.45 -20.15
C GLU A 264 -0.54 11.32 -20.88
N THR A 265 0.77 11.28 -20.75
CA THR A 265 1.62 10.20 -21.29
C THR A 265 2.30 9.46 -20.15
N VAL A 266 2.32 8.13 -20.24
CA VAL A 266 2.93 7.25 -19.23
C VAL A 266 4.02 6.43 -19.88
N GLN A 267 5.23 6.50 -19.34
CA GLN A 267 6.36 5.69 -19.78
C GLN A 267 6.88 4.81 -18.67
N TYR A 268 7.11 3.54 -18.99
CA TYR A 268 7.72 2.55 -18.11
C TYR A 268 9.17 2.30 -18.51
N PHE A 269 10.06 2.24 -17.52
CA PHE A 269 11.48 1.98 -17.72
C PHE A 269 11.89 0.71 -16.96
N ASP A 270 12.37 -0.28 -17.67
CA ASP A 270 12.98 -1.50 -17.15
C ASP A 270 14.43 -1.60 -17.62
N GLU A 271 15.30 -0.91 -16.92
CA GLU A 271 16.76 -0.89 -17.19
C GLU A 271 17.48 -2.08 -16.57
N LYS A 272 16.73 -3.10 -16.13
CA LYS A 272 17.23 -4.32 -15.49
C LYS A 272 18.11 -4.08 -14.25
N HIS A 273 17.90 -2.97 -13.56
CA HIS A 273 18.56 -2.70 -12.30
C HIS A 273 18.15 -3.73 -11.26
N SER A 274 19.11 -4.49 -10.77
CA SER A 274 18.84 -5.55 -9.80
C SER A 274 19.83 -5.53 -8.63
N PHE A 275 19.36 -6.02 -7.48
CA PHE A 275 20.18 -6.19 -6.29
C PHE A 275 19.73 -7.43 -5.51
N LYS A 276 20.59 -7.93 -4.64
CA LYS A 276 20.30 -9.05 -3.74
C LYS A 276 20.24 -8.55 -2.30
N VAL A 277 19.25 -9.00 -1.53
CA VAL A 277 19.23 -8.83 -0.08
C VAL A 277 19.96 -10.01 0.54
N VAL A 278 20.88 -9.75 1.46
CA VAL A 278 21.67 -10.75 2.18
C VAL A 278 21.54 -10.55 3.69
N ARG A 279 21.66 -11.64 4.44
CA ARG A 279 21.67 -11.61 5.92
C ARG A 279 22.87 -10.90 6.49
#